data_abd8f974367ecf4dbbcd237cbbe65ea7
#
_entry.id   abd8f974367ecf4dbbcd237cbbe65ea7
#
_cell.length_a   1.000
_cell.length_b   1.000
_cell.length_c   1.000
_cell.angle_alpha   90.00
_cell.angle_beta   90.00
_cell.angle_gamma   90.00
#
_symmetry.space_group_name_H-M   'P 1'
#
loop_
_entity.id
_entity.type
_entity.pdbx_description
1 polymer ?
#
loop_
_entity_poly.entity_id
_entity_poly.type
_entity_poly.pdbx_seq_one_letter_code
_entity_poly.pdbx_strand_id
1 'polypeptide(L)'
;MVDWLSSMQQTFEYYIVDPGTWKDIKPINNIKSSTINWDSDTETLGSATIDMSESIGECYVRMYLVTIQNGIKDRRPLGTFLVQTPSWSFDGKTKDISVDAYTPLLELKENLPPIGYSLFKGNSIMDAAYRICRDNSRAPVIKAECSDVLYNDFVANANDTWLSFSSDLIANANYIFGLDELGRILFQPKQDTASLQPVWTYSDDNSSILYPDITMDQDLFGIPNVVEVVYSNGNGYYYGRAVNDNPNSPISTVKRGREIVQRETNPNIGGNPTEAQTQEYAERLLREMSTLECTVTYSHGYCPVRLGDCVRLNYSRSGINGVKAKVVSQTIDCNTSCKVTEKAVYTTNLWR
;
A
#
# COMPACT_ATOMS: atom_id res chain seq x y z
N MET A 1 21.57 18.80 3.02
CA MET A 1 20.28 18.04 3.13
C MET A 1 19.17 19.07 2.96
N VAL A 2 18.14 18.78 2.17
CA VAL A 2 17.00 19.68 1.96
C VAL A 2 16.20 19.80 3.26
N ASP A 3 15.87 21.02 3.64
CA ASP A 3 14.95 21.29 4.74
C ASP A 3 13.51 21.46 4.16
N TRP A 4 12.71 20.40 4.27
CA TRP A 4 11.36 20.34 3.70
C TRP A 4 10.34 21.25 4.39
N LEU A 5 10.69 21.83 5.55
CA LEU A 5 9.86 22.78 6.26
C LEU A 5 10.12 24.23 5.83
N SER A 6 11.15 24.46 5.04
CA SER A 6 11.55 25.79 4.58
C SER A 6 11.25 26.03 3.11
N SER A 7 11.13 27.29 2.71
CA SER A 7 10.88 27.67 1.32
C SER A 7 11.96 27.15 0.35
N MET A 8 11.53 26.66 -0.79
CA MET A 8 12.39 26.17 -1.86
C MET A 8 11.71 26.38 -3.22
N GLN A 9 12.51 26.40 -4.28
CA GLN A 9 12.01 26.28 -5.64
C GLN A 9 11.92 24.81 -6.03
N GLN A 10 10.83 24.44 -6.67
CA GLN A 10 10.56 23.06 -7.12
C GLN A 10 10.29 23.04 -8.61
N THR A 11 10.97 22.13 -9.31
CA THR A 11 10.78 21.86 -10.74
C THR A 11 10.84 20.36 -10.99
N PHE A 12 10.41 19.93 -12.17
CA PHE A 12 10.36 18.51 -12.51
C PHE A 12 11.22 18.26 -13.75
N GLU A 13 11.94 17.15 -13.73
CA GLU A 13 12.72 16.65 -14.86
C GLU A 13 12.21 15.23 -15.21
N TYR A 14 12.15 14.95 -16.52
CA TYR A 14 11.68 13.68 -17.04
C TYR A 14 12.72 13.11 -18.00
N TYR A 15 12.95 11.80 -17.89
CA TYR A 15 13.93 11.12 -18.71
C TYR A 15 13.38 9.81 -19.26
N ILE A 16 13.70 9.51 -20.52
CA ILE A 16 13.54 8.17 -21.05
C ILE A 16 14.60 7.28 -20.42
N VAL A 17 14.19 6.11 -19.96
CA VAL A 17 15.05 5.10 -19.34
C VAL A 17 15.33 4.00 -20.36
N ASP A 18 16.60 3.62 -20.49
CA ASP A 18 16.99 2.44 -21.24
C ASP A 18 16.61 1.16 -20.49
N PRO A 19 15.71 0.31 -21.05
CA PRO A 19 15.27 -0.89 -20.37
C PRO A 19 16.38 -1.95 -20.20
N GLY A 20 17.44 -1.89 -20.99
CA GLY A 20 18.57 -2.84 -20.89
C GLY A 20 19.56 -2.50 -19.77
N THR A 21 19.78 -1.21 -19.49
CA THR A 21 20.73 -0.74 -18.48
C THR A 21 20.08 -0.06 -17.29
N TRP A 22 18.79 0.25 -17.37
CA TRP A 22 17.98 0.97 -16.39
C TRP A 22 18.51 2.38 -16.07
N LYS A 23 19.22 3.00 -17.05
CA LYS A 23 19.78 4.35 -16.95
C LYS A 23 19.00 5.36 -17.76
N ASP A 24 19.03 6.60 -17.31
CA ASP A 24 18.48 7.73 -18.04
C ASP A 24 19.31 7.96 -19.32
N ILE A 25 18.64 8.05 -20.49
CA ILE A 25 19.30 8.24 -21.80
C ILE A 25 18.96 9.57 -22.47
N LYS A 26 17.72 10.06 -22.31
CA LYS A 26 17.29 11.27 -23.00
C LYS A 26 16.29 12.06 -22.14
N PRO A 27 16.51 13.39 -21.97
CA PRO A 27 15.51 14.24 -21.32
C PRO A 27 14.28 14.41 -22.21
N ILE A 28 13.11 14.57 -21.57
CA ILE A 28 11.84 14.85 -22.20
C ILE A 28 11.42 16.26 -21.78
N ASN A 29 11.32 17.19 -22.75
CA ASN A 29 11.08 18.60 -22.46
C ASN A 29 9.66 19.06 -22.87
N ASN A 30 8.85 18.17 -23.43
CA ASN A 30 7.53 18.46 -23.95
C ASN A 30 6.38 18.06 -23.01
N ILE A 31 6.69 17.79 -21.74
CA ILE A 31 5.70 17.49 -20.70
C ILE A 31 5.17 18.79 -20.12
N LYS A 32 3.84 18.90 -20.03
CA LYS A 32 3.11 20.05 -19.50
C LYS A 32 2.82 19.90 -18.02
N SER A 33 2.33 18.74 -17.65
CA SER A 33 1.99 18.37 -16.27
C SER A 33 2.08 16.86 -16.08
N SER A 34 2.18 16.41 -14.85
CA SER A 34 2.02 15.00 -14.53
C SER A 34 1.51 14.83 -13.09
N THR A 35 0.89 13.69 -12.86
CA THR A 35 0.42 13.26 -11.54
C THR A 35 0.86 11.83 -11.32
N ILE A 36 1.43 11.53 -10.17
CA ILE A 36 1.82 10.19 -9.76
C ILE A 36 0.85 9.71 -8.70
N ASN A 37 0.32 8.51 -8.87
CA ASN A 37 -0.56 7.85 -7.92
C ASN A 37 0.09 6.56 -7.44
N TRP A 38 0.48 6.51 -6.18
CA TRP A 38 0.91 5.31 -5.49
C TRP A 38 -0.26 4.76 -4.68
N ASP A 39 -0.50 3.45 -4.73
CA ASP A 39 -1.62 2.83 -4.04
C ASP A 39 -1.32 1.35 -3.73
N SER A 40 -1.31 1.00 -2.43
CA SER A 40 -1.04 -0.36 -1.96
C SER A 40 -2.15 -1.35 -2.29
N ASP A 41 -3.36 -0.87 -2.60
CA ASP A 41 -4.51 -1.71 -2.92
C ASP A 41 -4.56 -2.08 -4.41
N THR A 42 -3.70 -1.46 -5.23
CA THR A 42 -3.55 -1.82 -6.64
C THR A 42 -2.45 -2.86 -6.84
N GLU A 43 -2.68 -3.85 -7.69
CA GLU A 43 -1.70 -4.91 -7.97
C GLU A 43 -0.36 -4.37 -8.46
N THR A 44 -0.39 -3.29 -9.24
CA THR A 44 0.81 -2.62 -9.79
C THR A 44 1.39 -1.56 -8.87
N LEU A 45 0.87 -1.39 -7.66
CA LEU A 45 1.28 -0.41 -6.65
C LEU A 45 1.20 1.05 -7.08
N GLY A 46 0.68 1.34 -8.27
CA GLY A 46 0.48 2.71 -8.72
C GLY A 46 0.54 2.92 -10.22
N SER A 47 0.39 4.19 -10.60
CA SER A 47 0.38 4.67 -11.99
C SER A 47 0.80 6.14 -12.04
N ALA A 48 0.97 6.67 -13.23
CA ALA A 48 1.12 8.10 -13.46
C ALA A 48 0.31 8.53 -14.67
N THR A 49 -0.17 9.76 -14.67
CA THR A 49 -0.74 10.43 -15.84
C THR A 49 0.19 11.54 -16.26
N ILE A 50 0.51 11.62 -17.55
CA ILE A 50 1.47 12.57 -18.10
C ILE A 50 0.81 13.33 -19.26
N ASP A 51 0.70 14.63 -19.12
CA ASP A 51 0.22 15.51 -20.18
C ASP A 51 1.39 16.08 -20.99
N MET A 52 1.35 15.92 -22.30
CA MET A 52 2.45 16.32 -23.20
C MET A 52 1.96 16.92 -24.51
N SER A 53 2.82 17.66 -25.19
CA SER A 53 2.50 18.24 -26.50
C SER A 53 2.75 17.30 -27.67
N GLU A 54 3.63 16.29 -27.51
CA GLU A 54 4.00 15.32 -28.54
C GLU A 54 4.13 13.92 -27.92
N SER A 55 3.66 12.91 -28.65
CA SER A 55 3.76 11.52 -28.20
C SER A 55 5.21 11.01 -28.25
N ILE A 56 5.59 10.26 -27.26
CA ILE A 56 6.93 9.64 -27.14
C ILE A 56 6.94 8.13 -27.42
N GLY A 57 5.76 7.55 -27.69
CA GLY A 57 5.62 6.10 -27.85
C GLY A 57 5.76 5.33 -26.52
N GLU A 58 5.71 4.00 -26.62
CA GLU A 58 5.92 3.13 -25.46
C GLU A 58 7.37 3.15 -25.01
N CYS A 59 7.62 3.64 -23.81
CA CYS A 59 8.95 3.68 -23.21
C CYS A 59 8.84 3.84 -21.69
N TYR A 60 9.92 3.56 -20.98
CA TYR A 60 10.03 3.91 -19.58
C TYR A 60 10.38 5.37 -19.40
N VAL A 61 9.61 6.06 -18.56
CA VAL A 61 9.84 7.46 -18.16
C VAL A 61 10.14 7.50 -16.67
N ARG A 62 11.27 8.09 -16.31
CA ARG A 62 11.62 8.39 -14.92
C ARG A 62 11.39 9.83 -14.62
N MET A 63 10.68 10.10 -13.53
CA MET A 63 10.31 11.42 -13.06
C MET A 63 11.16 11.82 -11.87
N TYR A 64 11.60 13.07 -11.85
CA TYR A 64 12.43 13.63 -10.79
C TYR A 64 11.84 14.92 -10.27
N LEU A 65 11.85 15.08 -8.96
CA LEU A 65 11.71 16.37 -8.30
C LEU A 65 13.09 17.00 -8.16
N VAL A 66 13.21 18.23 -8.65
CA VAL A 66 14.41 19.04 -8.49
C VAL A 66 14.07 20.20 -7.57
N THR A 67 14.79 20.28 -6.45
CA THR A 67 14.65 21.36 -5.49
C THR A 67 15.88 22.25 -5.49
N ILE A 68 15.68 23.56 -5.37
CA ILE A 68 16.74 24.53 -5.18
C ILE A 68 16.47 25.27 -3.88
N GLN A 69 17.33 25.10 -2.91
CA GLN A 69 17.25 25.75 -1.60
C GLN A 69 18.59 26.30 -1.20
N ASN A 70 18.64 27.61 -0.87
CA ASN A 70 19.89 28.31 -0.55
C ASN A 70 21.00 28.13 -1.61
N GLY A 71 20.62 28.09 -2.91
CA GLY A 71 21.54 27.90 -4.01
C GLY A 71 22.03 26.46 -4.21
N ILE A 72 21.60 25.51 -3.39
CA ILE A 72 21.96 24.09 -3.52
C ILE A 72 20.84 23.39 -4.29
N LYS A 73 21.20 22.70 -5.39
CA LYS A 73 20.31 21.86 -6.18
C LYS A 73 20.35 20.43 -5.63
N ASP A 74 19.15 19.87 -5.29
CA ASP A 74 18.95 18.46 -4.99
C ASP A 74 18.02 17.86 -6.04
N ARG A 75 18.26 16.60 -6.43
CA ARG A 75 17.48 15.89 -7.45
C ARG A 75 17.07 14.53 -6.91
N ARG A 76 15.76 14.29 -6.82
CA ARG A 76 15.19 13.06 -6.25
C ARG A 76 14.31 12.37 -7.28
N PRO A 77 14.50 11.06 -7.53
CA PRO A 77 13.54 10.29 -8.31
C PRO A 77 12.23 10.17 -7.55
N LEU A 78 11.11 10.27 -8.27
CA LEU A 78 9.76 10.09 -7.74
C LEU A 78 9.14 8.76 -8.18
N GLY A 79 9.59 8.22 -9.31
CA GLY A 79 9.11 6.97 -9.87
C GLY A 79 9.60 6.75 -11.29
N THR A 80 9.50 5.51 -11.74
CA THR A 80 9.77 5.09 -13.12
C THR A 80 8.53 4.34 -13.63
N PHE A 81 7.98 4.78 -14.75
CA PHE A 81 6.70 4.28 -15.28
C PHE A 81 6.81 3.94 -16.76
N LEU A 82 6.14 2.87 -17.17
CA LEU A 82 5.99 2.44 -18.55
C LEU A 82 4.81 3.20 -19.17
N VAL A 83 5.09 4.03 -20.14
CA VAL A 83 4.09 4.78 -20.91
C VAL A 83 3.37 3.82 -21.86
N GLN A 84 2.02 3.77 -21.80
CA GLN A 84 1.25 2.84 -22.63
C GLN A 84 0.10 3.49 -23.38
N THR A 85 -0.87 4.06 -22.68
CA THR A 85 -2.17 4.42 -23.28
C THR A 85 -2.26 5.90 -23.57
N PRO A 86 -1.95 6.36 -24.81
CA PRO A 86 -2.13 7.74 -25.18
C PRO A 86 -3.60 8.03 -25.52
N SER A 87 -4.14 9.08 -24.94
CA SER A 87 -5.35 9.75 -25.41
C SER A 87 -4.99 11.14 -25.96
N TRP A 88 -5.77 11.68 -26.88
CA TRP A 88 -5.51 13.03 -27.38
C TRP A 88 -6.80 13.79 -27.65
N SER A 89 -6.73 15.09 -27.49
CA SER A 89 -7.77 16.03 -27.85
C SER A 89 -7.19 17.13 -28.74
N PHE A 90 -8.02 17.72 -29.59
CA PHE A 90 -7.65 18.82 -30.46
C PHE A 90 -8.73 19.91 -30.43
N ASP A 91 -8.37 21.12 -30.04
CA ASP A 91 -9.28 22.25 -29.86
C ASP A 91 -9.40 23.15 -31.12
N GLY A 92 -8.82 22.72 -32.21
CA GLY A 92 -8.74 23.50 -33.48
C GLY A 92 -7.42 24.27 -33.64
N LYS A 93 -6.57 24.33 -32.60
CA LYS A 93 -5.26 24.99 -32.62
C LYS A 93 -4.16 24.12 -32.00
N THR A 94 -4.42 23.57 -30.86
CA THR A 94 -3.45 22.76 -30.08
C THR A 94 -3.90 21.33 -29.95
N LYS A 95 -2.94 20.43 -30.01
CA LYS A 95 -3.12 19.01 -29.67
C LYS A 95 -2.59 18.77 -28.29
N ASP A 96 -3.45 18.31 -27.40
CA ASP A 96 -3.10 17.87 -26.06
C ASP A 96 -3.12 16.35 -26.01
N ILE A 97 -2.07 15.75 -25.49
CA ILE A 97 -1.92 14.31 -25.36
C ILE A 97 -1.80 14.01 -23.87
N SER A 98 -2.69 13.18 -23.35
CA SER A 98 -2.61 12.63 -22.01
C SER A 98 -2.26 11.16 -22.12
N VAL A 99 -1.30 10.70 -21.33
CA VAL A 99 -0.79 9.34 -21.38
C VAL A 99 -0.84 8.72 -20.00
N ASP A 100 -1.48 7.56 -19.90
CA ASP A 100 -1.39 6.74 -18.72
C ASP A 100 -0.10 5.91 -18.75
N ALA A 101 0.59 5.90 -17.64
CA ALA A 101 1.83 5.18 -17.44
C ALA A 101 1.74 4.34 -16.17
N TYR A 102 2.28 3.14 -16.21
CA TYR A 102 2.16 2.16 -15.14
C TYR A 102 3.52 1.80 -14.58
N THR A 103 3.54 1.34 -13.36
CA THR A 103 4.79 0.86 -12.76
C THR A 103 5.37 -0.33 -13.52
N PRO A 104 6.64 -0.67 -13.33
CA PRO A 104 7.26 -1.83 -13.98
C PRO A 104 6.61 -3.18 -13.66
N LEU A 105 5.80 -3.27 -12.61
CA LEU A 105 5.03 -4.47 -12.29
C LEU A 105 3.98 -4.81 -13.35
N LEU A 106 3.62 -3.87 -14.22
CA LEU A 106 2.71 -4.13 -15.33
C LEU A 106 3.20 -5.26 -16.24
N GLU A 107 4.50 -5.35 -16.51
CA GLU A 107 5.05 -6.42 -17.36
C GLU A 107 4.79 -7.81 -16.77
N LEU A 108 4.86 -7.94 -15.44
CA LEU A 108 4.53 -9.19 -14.75
C LEU A 108 3.02 -9.46 -14.75
N LYS A 109 2.20 -8.40 -14.80
CA LYS A 109 0.73 -8.52 -14.88
C LYS A 109 0.24 -8.91 -16.27
N GLU A 110 0.90 -8.46 -17.34
CA GLU A 110 0.53 -8.75 -18.72
C GLU A 110 1.02 -10.12 -19.21
N ASN A 111 1.97 -10.73 -18.50
CA ASN A 111 2.57 -12.00 -18.89
C ASN A 111 2.07 -13.15 -17.99
N LEU A 112 1.82 -14.31 -18.61
CA LEU A 112 1.22 -15.48 -17.96
C LEU A 112 2.26 -16.59 -17.82
N PRO A 113 2.26 -17.32 -16.69
CA PRO A 113 3.03 -18.56 -16.58
C PRO A 113 2.54 -19.61 -17.59
N PRO A 114 3.43 -20.48 -18.09
CA PRO A 114 3.02 -21.64 -18.90
C PRO A 114 2.00 -22.50 -18.15
N ILE A 115 1.04 -23.07 -18.88
CA ILE A 115 0.06 -24.00 -18.31
C ILE A 115 0.77 -25.15 -17.61
N GLY A 116 0.43 -25.39 -16.35
CA GLY A 116 1.06 -26.44 -15.53
C GLY A 116 2.40 -26.02 -14.92
N TYR A 117 2.75 -24.74 -14.96
CA TYR A 117 3.94 -24.25 -14.26
C TYR A 117 3.84 -24.53 -12.76
N SER A 118 4.89 -25.10 -12.19
CA SER A 118 4.92 -25.46 -10.78
C SER A 118 6.32 -25.34 -10.19
N LEU A 119 6.35 -25.03 -8.91
CA LEU A 119 7.54 -25.04 -8.07
C LEU A 119 7.40 -26.19 -7.07
N PHE A 120 8.42 -27.02 -6.95
CA PHE A 120 8.38 -28.17 -6.05
C PHE A 120 8.61 -27.77 -4.59
N LYS A 121 8.04 -28.55 -3.69
CA LYS A 121 8.34 -28.54 -2.26
C LYS A 121 9.84 -28.47 -2.03
N GLY A 122 10.26 -27.64 -1.04
CA GLY A 122 11.66 -27.43 -0.67
C GLY A 122 12.39 -26.37 -1.48
N ASN A 123 11.78 -25.83 -2.56
CA ASN A 123 12.35 -24.68 -3.24
C ASN A 123 12.35 -23.45 -2.34
N SER A 124 13.44 -22.67 -2.36
CA SER A 124 13.50 -21.35 -1.71
C SER A 124 12.47 -20.42 -2.34
N ILE A 125 11.57 -19.88 -1.53
CA ILE A 125 10.51 -18.97 -1.96
C ILE A 125 11.12 -17.72 -2.60
N MET A 126 12.09 -17.11 -1.94
CA MET A 126 12.67 -15.85 -2.39
C MET A 126 13.55 -15.99 -3.62
N ASP A 127 14.29 -17.13 -3.75
CA ASP A 127 15.08 -17.40 -4.95
C ASP A 127 14.19 -17.65 -6.17
N ALA A 128 13.07 -18.32 -5.99
CA ALA A 128 12.09 -18.56 -7.04
C ALA A 128 11.44 -17.25 -7.49
N ALA A 129 10.95 -16.44 -6.54
CA ALA A 129 10.34 -15.13 -6.82
C ALA A 129 11.32 -14.19 -7.53
N TYR A 130 12.57 -14.10 -7.06
CA TYR A 130 13.62 -13.31 -7.70
C TYR A 130 13.84 -13.73 -9.17
N ARG A 131 13.97 -15.02 -9.44
CA ARG A 131 14.18 -15.53 -10.81
C ARG A 131 12.98 -15.23 -11.71
N ILE A 132 11.76 -15.48 -11.21
CA ILE A 132 10.54 -15.23 -11.98
C ILE A 132 10.46 -13.74 -12.36
N CYS A 133 10.61 -12.85 -11.42
CA CYS A 133 10.52 -11.42 -11.70
C CYS A 133 11.63 -10.94 -12.64
N ARG A 134 12.87 -11.38 -12.44
CA ARG A 134 14.01 -11.02 -13.29
C ARG A 134 13.83 -11.50 -14.73
N ASP A 135 13.28 -12.70 -14.92
CA ASP A 135 13.18 -13.32 -16.24
C ASP A 135 11.94 -12.84 -17.03
N ASN A 136 10.97 -12.19 -16.34
CA ASN A 136 9.71 -11.74 -16.92
C ASN A 136 9.47 -10.21 -16.81
N SER A 137 10.45 -9.45 -16.36
CA SER A 137 10.40 -7.98 -16.30
C SER A 137 11.75 -7.40 -16.73
N ARG A 138 11.72 -6.23 -17.35
CA ARG A 138 12.92 -5.45 -17.69
C ARG A 138 13.46 -4.65 -16.52
N ALA A 139 12.64 -4.42 -15.50
CA ALA A 139 13.06 -3.69 -14.30
C ALA A 139 14.05 -4.51 -13.46
N PRO A 140 15.07 -3.88 -12.88
CA PRO A 140 15.95 -4.56 -11.94
C PRO A 140 15.18 -5.06 -10.73
N VAL A 141 15.51 -6.26 -10.28
CA VAL A 141 14.92 -6.89 -9.10
C VAL A 141 15.95 -6.95 -7.99
N ILE A 142 15.60 -6.48 -6.82
CA ILE A 142 16.44 -6.56 -5.63
C ILE A 142 16.02 -7.78 -4.83
N LYS A 143 16.92 -8.74 -4.71
CA LYS A 143 16.68 -9.95 -3.93
C LYS A 143 16.63 -9.61 -2.43
N ALA A 144 15.63 -10.14 -1.73
CA ALA A 144 15.57 -10.07 -0.27
C ALA A 144 16.20 -11.31 0.36
N GLU A 145 16.74 -11.16 1.55
CA GLU A 145 17.26 -12.26 2.37
C GLU A 145 16.09 -12.95 3.08
N CYS A 146 15.84 -14.21 2.72
CA CYS A 146 14.81 -15.04 3.35
C CYS A 146 15.19 -16.52 3.18
N SER A 147 15.13 -17.28 4.27
CA SER A 147 15.47 -18.70 4.29
C SER A 147 14.26 -19.63 4.12
N ASP A 148 13.06 -19.08 3.97
CA ASP A 148 11.83 -19.86 3.89
C ASP A 148 11.77 -20.68 2.59
N VAL A 149 11.26 -21.89 2.72
CA VAL A 149 11.09 -22.84 1.62
C VAL A 149 9.63 -23.25 1.51
N LEU A 150 9.23 -23.69 0.33
CA LEU A 150 7.90 -24.22 0.08
C LEU A 150 7.66 -25.52 0.87
N TYR A 151 6.58 -25.56 1.63
CA TYR A 151 6.15 -26.75 2.38
C TYR A 151 5.42 -27.78 1.49
N ASN A 152 4.82 -27.34 0.40
CA ASN A 152 4.13 -28.16 -0.60
C ASN A 152 4.50 -27.64 -1.99
N ASP A 153 4.15 -28.43 -3.03
CA ASP A 153 4.25 -27.98 -4.40
C ASP A 153 3.33 -26.78 -4.62
N PHE A 154 3.83 -25.77 -5.33
CA PHE A 154 3.13 -24.53 -5.62
C PHE A 154 2.87 -24.45 -7.12
N VAL A 155 1.60 -24.52 -7.53
CA VAL A 155 1.17 -24.66 -8.92
C VAL A 155 0.42 -23.41 -9.36
N ALA A 156 0.75 -22.90 -10.55
CA ALA A 156 0.04 -21.79 -11.14
C ALA A 156 -1.38 -22.18 -11.57
N ASN A 157 -2.37 -21.35 -11.26
CA ASN A 157 -3.71 -21.49 -11.80
C ASN A 157 -3.76 -21.04 -13.26
N ALA A 158 -4.79 -21.46 -13.99
CA ALA A 158 -4.91 -21.19 -15.42
C ALA A 158 -4.97 -19.69 -15.79
N ASN A 159 -5.43 -18.87 -14.87
CA ASN A 159 -5.60 -17.42 -15.07
C ASN A 159 -4.58 -16.57 -14.28
N ASP A 160 -3.60 -17.20 -13.65
CA ASP A 160 -2.56 -16.47 -12.95
C ASP A 160 -1.70 -15.71 -13.94
N THR A 161 -1.34 -14.50 -13.57
CA THR A 161 -0.27 -13.73 -14.18
C THR A 161 1.03 -13.99 -13.42
N TRP A 162 2.18 -13.65 -13.99
CA TRP A 162 3.42 -13.73 -13.23
C TRP A 162 3.40 -12.84 -11.98
N LEU A 163 2.64 -11.74 -12.01
CA LEU A 163 2.48 -10.87 -10.85
C LEU A 163 1.67 -11.55 -9.75
N SER A 164 0.47 -12.08 -10.06
CA SER A 164 -0.36 -12.75 -9.05
C SER A 164 0.31 -13.99 -8.49
N PHE A 165 0.88 -14.85 -9.37
CA PHE A 165 1.61 -16.04 -8.96
C PHE A 165 2.78 -15.71 -8.01
N SER A 166 3.59 -14.70 -8.36
CA SER A 166 4.72 -14.30 -7.52
C SER A 166 4.27 -13.62 -6.23
N SER A 167 3.15 -12.87 -6.24
CA SER A 167 2.56 -12.27 -5.05
C SER A 167 2.13 -13.35 -4.05
N ASP A 168 1.42 -14.38 -4.53
CA ASP A 168 1.01 -15.50 -3.70
C ASP A 168 2.21 -16.32 -3.20
N LEU A 169 3.24 -16.46 -4.05
CA LEU A 169 4.46 -17.16 -3.68
C LEU A 169 5.17 -16.47 -2.51
N ILE A 170 5.41 -15.16 -2.59
CA ILE A 170 6.11 -14.40 -1.54
C ILE A 170 5.26 -14.23 -0.28
N ALA A 171 3.92 -14.25 -0.41
CA ALA A 171 3.01 -14.21 0.72
C ALA A 171 3.18 -15.43 1.66
N ASN A 172 3.60 -16.60 1.14
CA ASN A 172 3.94 -17.75 1.96
C ASN A 172 5.13 -17.50 2.91
N ALA A 173 6.00 -16.54 2.58
CA ALA A 173 7.08 -16.09 3.45
C ALA A 173 6.75 -14.80 4.21
N ASN A 174 5.50 -14.35 4.18
CA ASN A 174 5.04 -13.09 4.76
C ASN A 174 5.72 -11.84 4.15
N TYR A 175 5.95 -11.86 2.83
CA TYR A 175 6.46 -10.74 2.05
C TYR A 175 5.40 -10.19 1.11
N ILE A 176 5.60 -8.95 0.67
CA ILE A 176 4.81 -8.24 -0.33
C ILE A 176 5.74 -7.61 -1.36
N PHE A 177 5.21 -7.29 -2.53
CA PHE A 177 5.93 -6.45 -3.50
C PHE A 177 6.10 -5.03 -2.99
N GLY A 178 7.23 -4.42 -3.37
CA GLY A 178 7.51 -3.00 -3.23
C GLY A 178 8.21 -2.48 -4.48
N LEU A 179 8.26 -1.18 -4.62
CA LEU A 179 9.03 -0.48 -5.63
C LEU A 179 9.83 0.62 -4.97
N ASP A 180 11.05 0.83 -5.42
CA ASP A 180 11.76 2.06 -5.07
C ASP A 180 11.50 3.16 -6.11
N GLU A 181 11.98 4.35 -5.85
CA GLU A 181 11.76 5.51 -6.70
C GLU A 181 12.48 5.40 -8.06
N LEU A 182 13.44 4.50 -8.19
CA LEU A 182 14.07 4.17 -9.46
C LEU A 182 13.29 3.12 -10.24
N GLY A 183 12.17 2.63 -9.71
CA GLY A 183 11.32 1.60 -10.32
C GLY A 183 11.93 0.20 -10.24
N ARG A 184 12.84 -0.06 -9.27
CA ARG A 184 13.35 -1.41 -9.03
C ARG A 184 12.35 -2.19 -8.20
N ILE A 185 12.13 -3.46 -8.56
CA ILE A 185 11.22 -4.37 -7.86
C ILE A 185 11.89 -4.85 -6.57
N LEU A 186 11.18 -4.71 -5.46
CA LEU A 186 11.61 -5.10 -4.12
C LEU A 186 10.67 -6.15 -3.54
N PHE A 187 11.19 -6.99 -2.65
CA PHE A 187 10.41 -7.85 -1.76
C PHE A 187 10.55 -7.32 -0.34
N GLN A 188 9.44 -6.91 0.26
CA GLN A 188 9.42 -6.27 1.58
C GLN A 188 8.68 -7.17 2.56
N PRO A 189 9.20 -7.39 3.79
CA PRO A 189 8.46 -8.14 4.80
C PRO A 189 7.19 -7.36 5.17
N LYS A 190 6.08 -8.08 5.31
CA LYS A 190 4.83 -7.50 5.81
C LYS A 190 4.99 -7.15 7.27
N GLN A 191 4.88 -5.87 7.60
CA GLN A 191 5.09 -5.35 8.96
C GLN A 191 3.79 -4.76 9.52
N ASP A 192 3.58 -4.96 10.81
CA ASP A 192 2.50 -4.31 11.55
C ASP A 192 2.85 -2.83 11.79
N THR A 193 1.90 -1.94 11.56
CA THR A 193 2.03 -0.50 11.79
C THR A 193 2.48 -0.17 13.21
N ALA A 194 2.04 -0.95 14.21
CA ALA A 194 2.43 -0.75 15.61
C ALA A 194 3.94 -0.88 15.84
N SER A 195 4.60 -1.78 15.09
CA SER A 195 6.05 -2.04 15.20
C SER A 195 6.91 -1.01 14.47
N LEU A 196 6.34 -0.29 13.49
CA LEU A 196 7.06 0.67 12.66
C LEU A 196 7.41 1.94 13.44
N GLN A 197 8.56 2.54 13.11
CA GLN A 197 8.92 3.87 13.59
C GLN A 197 8.47 4.91 12.57
N PRO A 198 7.87 6.04 13.02
CA PRO A 198 7.49 7.10 12.11
C PRO A 198 8.71 7.72 11.41
N VAL A 199 8.67 7.77 10.08
CA VAL A 199 9.70 8.44 9.26
C VAL A 199 9.48 9.95 9.21
N TRP A 200 8.22 10.38 9.43
CA TRP A 200 7.82 11.77 9.44
C TRP A 200 6.74 12.03 10.48
N THR A 201 6.71 13.27 11.01
CA THR A 201 5.65 13.73 11.91
C THR A 201 4.99 14.94 11.27
N TYR A 202 3.70 14.82 10.99
CA TYR A 202 2.88 15.92 10.54
C TYR A 202 2.20 16.57 11.74
N SER A 203 2.34 17.90 11.88
CA SER A 203 1.75 18.67 12.95
C SER A 203 0.96 19.85 12.39
N ASP A 204 -0.11 20.27 13.05
CA ASP A 204 -0.94 21.42 12.67
C ASP A 204 -0.48 22.73 13.33
N ASP A 205 0.82 22.88 13.50
CA ASP A 205 1.48 24.08 14.03
C ASP A 205 1.92 25.04 12.93
N ASN A 206 2.49 26.19 13.32
CA ASN A 206 2.89 27.26 12.40
C ASN A 206 4.09 26.88 11.48
N SER A 207 4.81 25.81 11.78
CA SER A 207 5.92 25.30 10.96
C SER A 207 5.51 24.15 10.04
N SER A 208 4.21 23.85 9.98
CA SER A 208 3.66 22.72 9.27
C SER A 208 3.69 22.90 7.75
N ILE A 209 3.95 21.80 7.04
CA ILE A 209 3.70 21.67 5.60
C ILE A 209 2.31 21.12 5.28
N LEU A 210 1.49 20.82 6.32
CA LEU A 210 0.11 20.36 6.16
C LEU A 210 -0.80 21.45 5.61
N TYR A 211 -1.65 21.08 4.67
CA TYR A 211 -2.83 21.88 4.32
C TYR A 211 -3.94 21.68 5.37
N PRO A 212 -4.86 22.65 5.52
CA PRO A 212 -5.82 22.63 6.62
C PRO A 212 -6.87 21.53 6.53
N ASP A 213 -7.12 21.00 5.34
CA ASP A 213 -8.18 20.02 5.11
C ASP A 213 -7.70 18.61 5.48
N ILE A 214 -8.47 17.96 6.35
CA ILE A 214 -8.26 16.57 6.75
C ILE A 214 -9.62 15.88 6.82
N THR A 215 -9.71 14.66 6.31
CA THR A 215 -10.89 13.80 6.44
C THR A 215 -10.51 12.50 7.11
N MET A 216 -11.45 11.95 7.87
CA MET A 216 -11.29 10.66 8.53
C MET A 216 -12.51 9.80 8.28
N ASP A 217 -12.27 8.64 7.69
CA ASP A 217 -13.29 7.63 7.44
C ASP A 217 -13.16 6.51 8.49
N GLN A 218 -14.31 6.19 9.11
CA GLN A 218 -14.42 5.14 10.11
C GLN A 218 -15.64 4.28 9.76
N ASP A 219 -15.40 3.06 9.29
CA ASP A 219 -16.51 2.15 8.98
C ASP A 219 -16.82 1.26 10.19
N LEU A 220 -17.89 1.60 10.88
CA LEU A 220 -18.43 0.81 11.98
C LEU A 220 -19.42 -0.30 11.52
N PHE A 221 -19.63 -0.40 10.21
CA PHE A 221 -20.54 -1.40 9.66
C PHE A 221 -19.99 -2.82 9.86
N GLY A 222 -20.85 -3.73 10.30
CA GLY A 222 -20.47 -5.14 10.45
C GLY A 222 -19.58 -5.48 11.65
N ILE A 223 -19.05 -4.48 12.40
CA ILE A 223 -18.27 -4.78 13.61
C ILE A 223 -19.19 -5.39 14.66
N PRO A 224 -18.96 -6.66 15.08
CA PRO A 224 -19.83 -7.34 16.02
C PRO A 224 -19.63 -6.78 17.45
N ASN A 225 -20.67 -6.84 18.24
CA ASN A 225 -20.61 -6.61 19.68
C ASN A 225 -21.01 -7.86 20.49
N VAL A 226 -21.35 -8.92 19.77
CA VAL A 226 -21.58 -10.26 20.34
C VAL A 226 -20.87 -11.28 19.46
N VAL A 227 -20.15 -12.19 20.08
CA VAL A 227 -19.57 -13.36 19.40
C VAL A 227 -20.12 -14.62 20.06
N GLU A 228 -20.63 -15.50 19.23
CA GLU A 228 -21.08 -16.83 19.61
C GLU A 228 -20.20 -17.89 18.97
N VAL A 229 -19.69 -18.80 19.76
CA VAL A 229 -18.86 -19.92 19.31
C VAL A 229 -19.56 -21.22 19.63
N VAL A 230 -19.73 -22.05 18.61
CA VAL A 230 -20.26 -23.39 18.77
C VAL A 230 -19.20 -24.39 18.30
N TYR A 231 -18.81 -25.28 19.18
CA TYR A 231 -17.87 -26.35 18.86
C TYR A 231 -18.50 -27.72 19.06
N SER A 232 -18.39 -28.59 18.06
CA SER A 232 -18.86 -29.97 18.11
C SER A 232 -17.74 -30.92 17.75
N ASN A 233 -17.46 -31.88 18.62
CA ASN A 233 -16.43 -32.91 18.41
C ASN A 233 -17.00 -34.34 18.25
N GLY A 234 -18.31 -34.47 17.98
CA GLY A 234 -18.99 -35.75 17.89
C GLY A 234 -19.42 -36.35 19.23
N ASN A 235 -18.86 -35.91 20.36
CA ASN A 235 -19.17 -36.34 21.72
C ASN A 235 -20.05 -35.32 22.47
N GLY A 236 -20.23 -34.12 21.95
CA GLY A 236 -21.01 -33.06 22.56
C GLY A 236 -20.89 -31.75 21.85
N TYR A 237 -21.69 -30.78 22.30
CA TYR A 237 -21.63 -29.38 21.87
C TYR A 237 -21.14 -28.53 23.03
N TYR A 238 -20.20 -27.66 22.74
CA TYR A 238 -19.71 -26.63 23.65
C TYR A 238 -20.09 -25.27 23.08
N TYR A 239 -20.59 -24.40 23.94
CA TYR A 239 -21.05 -23.07 23.55
C TYR A 239 -20.35 -22.00 24.35
N GLY A 240 -19.83 -20.99 23.66
CA GLY A 240 -19.26 -19.80 24.28
C GLY A 240 -19.93 -18.55 23.72
N ARG A 241 -20.25 -17.58 24.56
CA ARG A 241 -20.82 -16.31 24.14
C ARG A 241 -20.16 -15.14 24.86
N ALA A 242 -19.60 -14.23 24.08
CA ALA A 242 -19.01 -13.00 24.58
C ALA A 242 -19.84 -11.80 24.13
N VAL A 243 -20.01 -10.82 25.00
CA VAL A 243 -20.79 -9.60 24.75
C VAL A 243 -19.96 -8.39 25.14
N ASN A 244 -19.90 -7.40 24.26
CA ASN A 244 -19.40 -6.07 24.61
C ASN A 244 -20.56 -5.23 25.15
N ASP A 245 -20.68 -5.13 26.45
CA ASP A 245 -21.68 -4.32 27.18
C ASP A 245 -21.07 -3.06 27.82
N ASN A 246 -19.79 -2.78 27.54
CA ASN A 246 -19.08 -1.63 28.11
C ASN A 246 -19.73 -0.31 27.65
N PRO A 247 -20.28 0.50 28.57
CA PRO A 247 -20.94 1.77 28.22
C PRO A 247 -19.99 2.81 27.60
N ASN A 248 -18.68 2.64 27.72
CA ASN A 248 -17.69 3.53 27.12
C ASN A 248 -17.35 3.13 25.68
N SER A 249 -17.57 1.87 25.30
CA SER A 249 -17.32 1.40 23.95
C SER A 249 -18.39 1.89 22.97
N PRO A 250 -18.04 2.55 21.85
CA PRO A 250 -19.00 3.06 20.88
C PRO A 250 -19.75 1.95 20.16
N ILE A 251 -19.22 0.73 20.15
CA ILE A 251 -19.82 -0.43 19.49
C ILE A 251 -20.62 -1.34 20.44
N SER A 252 -20.64 -1.06 21.75
CA SER A 252 -21.29 -1.90 22.73
C SER A 252 -22.78 -2.08 22.48
N THR A 253 -23.34 -3.17 23.01
CA THR A 253 -24.79 -3.41 22.98
C THR A 253 -25.56 -2.29 23.66
N VAL A 254 -24.98 -1.69 24.72
CA VAL A 254 -25.56 -0.56 25.45
C VAL A 254 -25.66 0.69 24.58
N LYS A 255 -24.56 1.07 23.88
CA LYS A 255 -24.55 2.26 23.01
C LYS A 255 -25.36 2.08 21.74
N ARG A 256 -25.29 0.92 21.11
CA ARG A 256 -26.00 0.62 19.86
C ARG A 256 -27.47 0.25 20.08
N GLY A 257 -27.86 -0.14 21.30
CA GLY A 257 -29.21 -0.61 21.62
C GLY A 257 -29.63 -1.88 20.86
N ARG A 258 -28.66 -2.60 20.30
CA ARG A 258 -28.88 -3.85 19.56
C ARG A 258 -27.63 -4.73 19.55
N GLU A 259 -27.87 -6.02 19.37
CA GLU A 259 -26.81 -7.00 19.16
C GLU A 259 -26.47 -7.13 17.66
N ILE A 260 -25.18 -7.16 17.36
CA ILE A 260 -24.62 -7.53 16.06
C ILE A 260 -23.80 -8.78 16.34
N VAL A 261 -24.35 -9.92 15.96
CA VAL A 261 -23.79 -11.23 16.34
C VAL A 261 -22.93 -11.78 15.22
N GLN A 262 -21.69 -12.10 15.55
CA GLN A 262 -20.83 -12.96 14.75
C GLN A 262 -20.88 -14.37 15.33
N ARG A 263 -21.12 -15.37 14.47
CA ARG A 263 -21.14 -16.77 14.88
C ARG A 263 -20.02 -17.55 14.21
N GLU A 264 -19.29 -18.29 15.05
CA GLU A 264 -18.20 -19.16 14.61
C GLU A 264 -18.56 -20.61 14.95
N THR A 265 -18.40 -21.50 13.97
CA THR A 265 -18.68 -22.93 14.15
C THR A 265 -17.43 -23.76 13.93
N ASN A 266 -17.13 -24.63 14.87
CA ASN A 266 -15.96 -25.52 14.85
C ASN A 266 -14.62 -24.81 14.55
N PRO A 267 -14.30 -23.70 15.23
CA PRO A 267 -12.99 -23.05 15.07
C PRO A 267 -11.89 -23.98 15.51
N ASN A 268 -10.67 -23.75 15.00
CA ASN A 268 -9.49 -24.49 15.44
C ASN A 268 -9.00 -23.96 16.80
N ILE A 269 -9.54 -24.52 17.88
CA ILE A 269 -9.16 -24.15 19.26
C ILE A 269 -8.00 -25.04 19.78
N GLY A 270 -7.66 -26.11 19.03
CA GLY A 270 -6.68 -27.12 19.41
C GLY A 270 -7.22 -28.22 20.32
N GLY A 271 -6.90 -29.47 20.04
CA GLY A 271 -7.31 -30.63 20.83
C GLY A 271 -8.84 -30.84 20.90
N ASN A 272 -9.32 -31.29 22.04
CA ASN A 272 -10.75 -31.39 22.38
C ASN A 272 -11.09 -30.25 23.34
N PRO A 273 -11.59 -29.09 22.86
CA PRO A 273 -11.87 -27.95 23.72
C PRO A 273 -12.97 -28.25 24.73
N THR A 274 -12.85 -27.62 25.89
CA THR A 274 -13.87 -27.60 26.95
C THR A 274 -14.77 -26.38 26.75
N GLU A 275 -15.87 -26.33 27.48
CA GLU A 275 -16.77 -25.15 27.52
C GLU A 275 -15.99 -23.87 27.91
N ALA A 276 -15.10 -23.96 28.91
CA ALA A 276 -14.28 -22.84 29.35
C ALA A 276 -13.35 -22.33 28.23
N GLN A 277 -12.72 -23.23 27.49
CA GLN A 277 -11.85 -22.86 26.35
C GLN A 277 -12.63 -22.26 25.20
N THR A 278 -13.88 -22.76 24.97
CA THR A 278 -14.78 -22.20 23.96
C THR A 278 -15.24 -20.79 24.34
N GLN A 279 -15.51 -20.55 25.62
CA GLN A 279 -15.85 -19.23 26.16
C GLN A 279 -14.65 -18.26 26.04
N GLU A 280 -13.47 -18.68 26.45
CA GLU A 280 -12.25 -17.87 26.34
C GLU A 280 -11.93 -17.50 24.87
N TYR A 281 -12.15 -18.44 23.96
CA TYR A 281 -12.00 -18.18 22.53
C TYR A 281 -13.00 -17.11 22.05
N ALA A 282 -14.27 -17.20 22.45
CA ALA A 282 -15.28 -16.21 22.10
C ALA A 282 -14.91 -14.80 22.59
N GLU A 283 -14.41 -14.68 23.83
CA GLU A 283 -13.98 -13.41 24.41
C GLU A 283 -12.76 -12.83 23.68
N ARG A 284 -11.78 -13.66 23.34
CA ARG A 284 -10.60 -13.26 22.57
C ARG A 284 -11.03 -12.78 21.18
N LEU A 285 -11.85 -13.56 20.48
CA LEU A 285 -12.31 -13.24 19.14
C LEU A 285 -13.12 -11.92 19.12
N LEU A 286 -13.97 -11.69 20.11
CA LEU A 286 -14.71 -10.44 20.23
C LEU A 286 -13.78 -9.23 20.42
N ARG A 287 -12.70 -9.37 21.23
CA ARG A 287 -11.71 -8.32 21.41
C ARG A 287 -10.93 -8.04 20.12
N GLU A 288 -10.55 -9.08 19.40
CA GLU A 288 -9.86 -8.97 18.10
C GLU A 288 -10.77 -8.27 17.06
N MET A 289 -12.03 -8.67 16.99
CA MET A 289 -13.02 -8.06 16.09
C MET A 289 -13.50 -6.66 16.53
N SER A 290 -13.21 -6.25 17.76
CA SER A 290 -13.49 -4.89 18.25
C SER A 290 -12.43 -3.87 17.85
N THR A 291 -11.63 -4.16 16.84
CA THR A 291 -10.69 -3.20 16.23
C THR A 291 -11.33 -2.55 15.01
N LEU A 292 -11.16 -1.25 14.92
CA LEU A 292 -11.61 -0.44 13.78
C LEU A 292 -10.39 0.05 13.00
N GLU A 293 -10.42 -0.15 11.70
CA GLU A 293 -9.51 0.51 10.79
C GLU A 293 -10.04 1.92 10.48
N CYS A 294 -9.18 2.91 10.69
CA CYS A 294 -9.47 4.31 10.41
C CYS A 294 -8.58 4.77 9.27
N THR A 295 -9.18 5.34 8.25
CA THR A 295 -8.47 5.96 7.12
C THR A 295 -8.48 7.47 7.27
N VAL A 296 -7.30 8.08 7.29
CA VAL A 296 -7.13 9.55 7.33
C VAL A 296 -6.60 10.01 6.00
N THR A 297 -7.29 10.95 5.35
CA THR A 297 -6.85 11.61 4.13
C THR A 297 -6.46 13.04 4.43
N TYR A 298 -5.26 13.42 4.05
CA TYR A 298 -4.69 14.75 4.27
C TYR A 298 -3.79 15.15 3.11
N SER A 299 -3.50 16.46 3.01
CA SER A 299 -2.60 16.98 1.98
C SER A 299 -1.48 17.80 2.60
N HIS A 300 -0.34 17.85 1.94
CA HIS A 300 0.83 18.59 2.41
C HIS A 300 1.76 18.97 1.25
N GLY A 301 2.73 19.84 1.49
CA GLY A 301 3.87 20.05 0.60
C GLY A 301 4.76 18.82 0.59
N TYR A 302 5.48 18.58 -0.50
CA TYR A 302 6.29 17.36 -0.64
C TYR A 302 7.30 17.19 0.51
N CYS A 303 7.38 15.97 1.02
CA CYS A 303 8.43 15.46 1.89
C CYS A 303 8.72 13.99 1.51
N PRO A 304 9.90 13.42 1.87
CA PRO A 304 10.32 12.11 1.37
C PRO A 304 9.66 10.93 2.11
N VAL A 305 8.35 10.98 2.24
CA VAL A 305 7.50 9.88 2.72
C VAL A 305 7.08 9.03 1.53
N ARG A 306 7.01 7.72 1.72
CA ARG A 306 6.72 6.73 0.67
C ARG A 306 5.51 5.88 1.01
N LEU A 307 4.97 5.23 0.00
CA LEU A 307 4.00 4.17 0.18
C LEU A 307 4.54 3.11 1.15
N GLY A 308 3.73 2.75 2.15
CA GLY A 308 4.11 1.78 3.19
C GLY A 308 4.85 2.34 4.40
N ASP A 309 5.31 3.59 4.35
CA ASP A 309 5.95 4.25 5.49
C ASP A 309 4.97 4.50 6.63
N CYS A 310 5.49 4.47 7.85
CA CYS A 310 4.76 4.89 9.04
C CYS A 310 4.98 6.39 9.24
N VAL A 311 3.88 7.10 9.47
CA VAL A 311 3.89 8.53 9.82
C VAL A 311 3.21 8.75 11.16
N ARG A 312 3.52 9.87 11.81
CA ARG A 312 2.81 10.32 13.00
C ARG A 312 1.97 11.54 12.66
N LEU A 313 0.69 11.46 13.00
CA LEU A 313 -0.27 12.55 12.78
C LEU A 313 -0.58 13.25 14.10
N ASN A 314 -0.29 14.56 14.17
CA ASN A 314 -0.62 15.48 15.25
C ASN A 314 -1.51 16.58 14.70
N TYR A 315 -2.78 16.28 14.48
CA TYR A 315 -3.77 17.26 14.06
C TYR A 315 -4.73 17.55 15.22
N SER A 316 -4.23 18.31 16.21
CA SER A 316 -4.90 18.51 17.51
C SER A 316 -6.27 19.17 17.36
N ARG A 317 -6.42 20.08 16.38
CA ARG A 317 -7.69 20.74 16.05
C ARG A 317 -8.79 19.79 15.59
N SER A 318 -8.43 18.65 15.01
CA SER A 318 -9.37 17.58 14.60
C SER A 318 -9.52 16.47 15.62
N GLY A 319 -8.78 16.53 16.75
CA GLY A 319 -8.76 15.48 17.76
C GLY A 319 -7.78 14.34 17.48
N ILE A 320 -6.97 14.42 16.43
CA ILE A 320 -5.94 13.41 16.10
C ILE A 320 -4.64 13.79 16.82
N ASN A 321 -4.27 13.03 17.84
CA ASN A 321 -3.13 13.36 18.70
C ASN A 321 -2.12 12.21 18.75
N GLY A 322 -0.99 12.36 18.05
CA GLY A 322 0.14 11.41 18.11
C GLY A 322 -0.14 10.04 17.50
N VAL A 323 -1.10 9.94 16.60
CA VAL A 323 -1.50 8.69 15.98
C VAL A 323 -0.42 8.23 15.00
N LYS A 324 0.01 6.96 15.13
CA LYS A 324 0.85 6.29 14.14
C LYS A 324 -0.04 5.69 13.05
N ALA A 325 0.21 6.07 11.80
CA ALA A 325 -0.54 5.56 10.67
C ALA A 325 0.41 5.12 9.55
N LYS A 326 0.02 4.11 8.78
CA LYS A 326 0.76 3.61 7.62
C LYS A 326 0.18 4.24 6.36
N VAL A 327 1.04 4.83 5.53
CA VAL A 327 0.64 5.40 4.25
C VAL A 327 0.29 4.27 3.27
N VAL A 328 -0.96 4.27 2.80
CA VAL A 328 -1.49 3.25 1.88
C VAL A 328 -1.76 3.80 0.48
N SER A 329 -1.92 5.13 0.35
CA SER A 329 -2.05 5.78 -0.95
C SER A 329 -1.42 7.16 -0.92
N GLN A 330 -0.82 7.57 -2.04
CA GLN A 330 -0.17 8.87 -2.18
C GLN A 330 -0.35 9.39 -3.60
N THR A 331 -0.93 10.57 -3.75
CA THR A 331 -1.01 11.29 -5.03
C THR A 331 -0.06 12.47 -5.01
N ILE A 332 0.85 12.56 -5.96
CA ILE A 332 1.84 13.64 -6.08
C ILE A 332 1.51 14.45 -7.33
N ASP A 333 1.13 15.71 -7.15
CA ASP A 333 0.91 16.66 -8.23
C ASP A 333 2.26 17.26 -8.65
N CYS A 334 2.77 16.85 -9.81
CA CYS A 334 4.06 17.33 -10.34
C CYS A 334 3.89 18.72 -10.99
N ASN A 335 3.65 19.70 -10.14
CA ASN A 335 3.54 21.13 -10.50
C ASN A 335 4.34 21.98 -9.49
N THR A 336 4.34 23.28 -9.66
CA THR A 336 5.14 24.22 -8.83
C THR A 336 4.82 24.15 -7.33
N SER A 337 3.64 23.69 -6.94
CA SER A 337 3.26 23.54 -5.53
C SER A 337 3.70 22.19 -4.96
N CYS A 338 3.95 21.20 -5.83
CA CYS A 338 4.25 19.81 -5.48
C CYS A 338 3.36 19.31 -4.31
N LYS A 339 2.04 19.51 -4.46
CA LYS A 339 1.07 19.05 -3.47
C LYS A 339 1.07 17.54 -3.44
N VAL A 340 1.12 16.98 -2.25
CA VAL A 340 0.97 15.56 -2.00
C VAL A 340 -0.31 15.35 -1.21
N THR A 341 -1.15 14.43 -1.68
CA THR A 341 -2.34 13.96 -0.95
C THR A 341 -2.10 12.52 -0.54
N GLU A 342 -2.17 12.25 0.76
CA GLU A 342 -1.95 10.92 1.32
C GLU A 342 -3.20 10.37 1.97
N LYS A 343 -3.36 9.04 1.87
CA LYS A 343 -4.22 8.25 2.72
C LYS A 343 -3.35 7.41 3.64
N ALA A 344 -3.58 7.54 4.93
CA ALA A 344 -2.88 6.75 5.93
C ALA A 344 -3.88 6.01 6.82
N VAL A 345 -3.56 4.77 7.15
CA VAL A 345 -4.43 3.86 7.88
C VAL A 345 -3.83 3.53 9.24
N TYR A 346 -4.67 3.54 10.26
CA TYR A 346 -4.34 3.06 11.58
C TYR A 346 -5.49 2.28 12.21
N THR A 347 -5.17 1.39 13.13
CA THR A 347 -6.19 0.65 13.87
C THR A 347 -6.41 1.25 15.24
N THR A 348 -7.68 1.35 15.64
CA THR A 348 -8.07 1.72 17.00
C THR A 348 -8.86 0.59 17.64
N ASN A 349 -8.63 0.35 18.92
CA ASN A 349 -9.37 -0.64 19.66
C ASN A 349 -10.62 0.03 20.26
N LEU A 350 -11.79 -0.49 19.91
CA LEU A 350 -13.11 0.01 20.34
C LEU A 350 -13.65 -0.70 21.57
N TRP A 351 -12.88 -1.62 22.15
CA TRP A 351 -13.29 -2.38 23.32
C TRP A 351 -13.39 -1.54 24.60
N ARG A 352 -12.59 -0.47 24.68
CA ARG A 352 -12.46 0.39 25.89
C ARG A 352 -13.31 1.64 25.80
#